data_3d9c169fd51db7f59df5f8fecbbbf0ff
#
_entry.id   3d9c169fd51db7f59df5f8fecbbbf0ff
#
_cell.length_a   1.000
_cell.length_b   1.000
_cell.length_c   1.000
_cell.angle_alpha   90.00
_cell.angle_beta   90.00
_cell.angle_gamma   90.00
#
_symmetry.space_group_name_H-M   'P 1'
#
loop_
_entity.id
_entity.type
_entity.pdbx_description
1 polymer ?
#
loop_
_entity_poly.entity_id
_entity_poly.type
_entity_poly.pdbx_seq_one_letter_code
_entity_poly.pdbx_strand_id
1 'polypeptide(L)'
;VALRDTLAPQITLPISKGKAAAAVNFGVSTKDLADRANTPIGRVPGLVMSQGGLVIQAAGVTFGAIGVSGAPSGATDEECAQAGVDAVQDDLEMAL
;
A
#
# COMPACT_ATOMS: atom_id res chain seq x y z
N VAL A 1 -10.47 -5.57 0.56
CA VAL A 1 -11.06 -5.15 1.84
C VAL A 1 -10.50 -3.78 2.24
N ALA A 2 -11.35 -2.92 2.72
CA ALA A 2 -10.95 -1.61 3.24
C ALA A 2 -11.59 -1.39 4.61
N LEU A 3 -10.78 -1.04 5.59
CA LEU A 3 -11.20 -0.80 6.96
C LEU A 3 -10.69 0.56 7.43
N ARG A 4 -11.48 1.24 8.24
CA ARG A 4 -11.13 2.54 8.82
C ARG A 4 -11.31 2.49 10.34
N ASP A 5 -10.29 2.96 11.06
CA ASP A 5 -10.45 3.21 12.49
C ASP A 5 -11.49 4.33 12.69
N THR A 6 -12.30 4.22 13.73
CA THR A 6 -13.36 5.18 14.02
C THR A 6 -12.82 6.63 14.18
N LEU A 7 -11.60 6.78 14.68
CA LEU A 7 -10.97 8.09 14.88
C LEU A 7 -10.22 8.61 13.66
N ALA A 8 -10.00 7.77 12.63
CA ALA A 8 -9.32 8.20 11.42
C ALA A 8 -10.26 9.01 10.52
N PRO A 9 -9.77 10.09 9.87
CA PRO A 9 -10.57 10.83 8.89
C PRO A 9 -11.03 9.94 7.72
N GLN A 10 -12.23 10.21 7.20
CA GLN A 10 -12.78 9.42 6.09
C GLN A 10 -11.90 9.41 4.85
N ILE A 11 -11.14 10.49 4.60
CA ILE A 11 -10.24 10.58 3.44
C ILE A 11 -9.14 9.51 3.47
N THR A 12 -8.84 8.92 4.62
CA THR A 12 -7.82 7.87 4.73
C THR A 12 -8.22 6.60 3.98
N LEU A 13 -9.51 6.34 3.78
CA LEU A 13 -9.95 5.18 2.99
C LEU A 13 -9.52 5.29 1.52
N PRO A 14 -9.92 6.34 0.76
CA PRO A 14 -9.47 6.46 -0.63
C PRO A 14 -7.96 6.59 -0.75
N ILE A 15 -7.28 7.22 0.21
CA ILE A 15 -5.82 7.32 0.19
C ILE A 15 -5.18 5.94 0.35
N SER A 16 -5.64 5.13 1.31
CA SER A 16 -5.11 3.77 1.50
C SER A 16 -5.34 2.90 0.28
N LYS A 17 -6.53 2.96 -0.32
CA LYS A 17 -6.84 2.24 -1.56
C LYS A 17 -5.96 2.70 -2.71
N GLY A 18 -5.71 4.01 -2.82
CA GLY A 18 -4.83 4.57 -3.84
C GLY A 18 -3.39 4.12 -3.69
N LYS A 19 -2.89 3.98 -2.46
CA LYS A 19 -1.55 3.43 -2.20
C LYS A 19 -1.47 1.97 -2.63
N ALA A 20 -2.45 1.16 -2.28
CA ALA A 20 -2.50 -0.24 -2.68
C ALA A 20 -2.57 -0.36 -4.21
N ALA A 21 -3.40 0.44 -4.87
CA ALA A 21 -3.52 0.45 -6.33
C ALA A 21 -2.20 0.82 -6.99
N ALA A 22 -1.49 1.85 -6.49
CA ALA A 22 -0.20 2.24 -7.03
C ALA A 22 0.83 1.11 -6.86
N ALA A 23 0.91 0.51 -5.68
CA ALA A 23 1.84 -0.57 -5.41
C ALA A 23 1.60 -1.78 -6.33
N VAL A 24 0.36 -2.22 -6.49
CA VAL A 24 0.06 -3.41 -7.30
C VAL A 24 0.27 -3.14 -8.80
N ASN A 25 -0.08 -1.94 -9.27
CA ASN A 25 0.05 -1.61 -10.70
C ASN A 25 1.50 -1.45 -11.13
N PHE A 26 2.36 -0.95 -10.26
CA PHE A 26 3.79 -0.77 -10.58
C PHE A 26 4.67 -1.87 -10.01
N GLY A 27 4.15 -2.76 -9.18
CA GLY A 27 4.88 -3.91 -8.64
C GLY A 27 5.97 -3.54 -7.64
N VAL A 28 5.88 -2.37 -7.02
CA VAL A 28 6.88 -1.87 -6.05
C VAL A 28 6.18 -1.15 -4.91
N SER A 29 6.90 -0.88 -3.81
CA SER A 29 6.37 -0.08 -2.72
C SER A 29 6.12 1.36 -3.17
N THR A 30 5.12 2.03 -2.58
CA THR A 30 4.84 3.43 -2.93
C THR A 30 5.93 4.40 -2.46
N LYS A 31 6.78 3.99 -1.52
CA LYS A 31 7.98 4.73 -1.18
C LYS A 31 8.86 4.93 -2.42
N ASP A 32 9.02 3.89 -3.23
CA ASP A 32 9.83 3.93 -4.45
C ASP A 32 9.16 4.73 -5.58
N LEU A 33 7.86 5.00 -5.46
CA LEU A 33 7.09 5.77 -6.42
C LEU A 33 6.97 7.25 -6.07
N ALA A 34 7.46 7.66 -4.90
CA ALA A 34 7.28 9.02 -4.40
C ALA A 34 7.80 10.09 -5.38
N ASP A 35 8.90 9.81 -6.09
CA ASP A 35 9.47 10.72 -7.07
C ASP A 35 8.55 10.96 -8.27
N ARG A 36 7.61 10.06 -8.52
CA ARG A 36 6.67 10.16 -9.64
C ARG A 36 5.36 10.85 -9.28
N ALA A 37 5.17 11.22 -8.00
CA ALA A 37 3.93 11.83 -7.55
C ALA A 37 3.59 13.14 -8.28
N ASN A 38 4.60 13.90 -8.66
CA ASN A 38 4.44 15.18 -9.38
C ASN A 38 4.56 15.04 -10.89
N THR A 39 4.63 13.84 -11.41
CA THR A 39 4.64 13.57 -12.86
C THR A 39 3.22 13.30 -13.36
N PRO A 40 2.97 13.30 -14.69
CA PRO A 40 1.62 12.99 -15.21
C PRO A 40 1.07 11.65 -14.72
N ILE A 41 1.90 10.62 -14.57
CA ILE A 41 1.44 9.32 -14.08
C ILE A 41 0.98 9.41 -12.63
N GLY A 42 1.58 10.26 -11.83
CA GLY A 42 1.19 10.49 -10.43
C GLY A 42 -0.16 11.19 -10.27
N ARG A 43 -0.69 11.77 -11.37
CA ARG A 43 -1.99 12.46 -11.38
C ARG A 43 -3.13 11.58 -11.87
N VAL A 44 -2.88 10.33 -12.17
CA VAL A 44 -3.93 9.40 -12.59
C VAL A 44 -4.88 9.19 -11.41
N PRO A 45 -6.21 9.37 -11.60
CA PRO A 45 -7.18 9.16 -10.53
C PRO A 45 -7.10 7.74 -9.98
N GLY A 46 -7.19 7.62 -8.66
CA GLY A 46 -7.13 6.34 -7.98
C GLY A 46 -5.73 5.85 -7.63
N LEU A 47 -4.67 6.60 -7.98
CA LEU A 47 -3.30 6.27 -7.58
C LEU A 47 -2.80 7.28 -6.54
N VAL A 48 -2.19 6.77 -5.48
CA VAL A 48 -1.52 7.61 -4.47
C VAL A 48 -0.10 7.09 -4.31
N MET A 49 0.87 7.93 -4.64
CA MET A 49 2.29 7.55 -4.69
C MET A 49 3.06 8.06 -3.48
N SER A 50 2.45 8.04 -2.31
CA SER A 50 3.12 8.35 -1.05
C SER A 50 3.29 7.09 -0.21
N GLN A 51 4.33 7.08 0.62
CA GLN A 51 4.73 5.92 1.41
C GLN A 51 3.57 5.32 2.20
N GLY A 52 3.48 3.99 2.23
CA GLY A 52 2.42 3.26 2.94
C GLY A 52 1.77 2.15 2.12
N GLY A 53 2.12 1.99 0.85
CA GLY A 53 1.66 0.88 0.01
C GLY A 53 2.77 -0.13 -0.22
N LEU A 54 2.46 -1.42 -0.04
CA LEU A 54 3.40 -2.53 -0.24
C LEU A 54 2.75 -3.61 -1.09
N VAL A 55 3.54 -4.27 -1.92
CA VAL A 55 3.09 -5.46 -2.65
C VAL A 55 3.11 -6.69 -1.75
N ILE A 56 2.20 -7.60 -1.99
CA ILE A 56 2.15 -8.91 -1.34
C ILE A 56 2.62 -9.93 -2.36
N GLN A 57 3.79 -10.50 -2.11
CA GLN A 57 4.43 -11.45 -3.03
C GLN A 57 4.83 -12.72 -2.31
N ALA A 58 4.75 -13.85 -3.01
CA ALA A 58 5.27 -15.12 -2.53
C ALA A 58 5.72 -15.95 -3.74
N ALA A 59 6.86 -16.62 -3.63
CA ALA A 59 7.44 -17.45 -4.69
C ALA A 59 7.58 -16.69 -6.02
N GLY A 60 7.91 -15.39 -5.98
CA GLY A 60 8.09 -14.56 -7.17
C GLY A 60 6.78 -14.11 -7.83
N VAL A 61 5.63 -14.42 -7.25
CA VAL A 61 4.32 -14.04 -7.78
C VAL A 61 3.71 -12.93 -6.93
N THR A 62 3.17 -11.90 -7.56
CA THR A 62 2.44 -10.82 -6.88
C THR A 62 0.99 -11.23 -6.70
N PHE A 63 0.52 -11.33 -5.45
CA PHE A 63 -0.85 -11.69 -5.12
C PHE A 63 -1.75 -10.48 -4.91
N GLY A 64 -1.18 -9.32 -4.67
CA GLY A 64 -1.94 -8.11 -4.45
C GLY A 64 -1.10 -7.06 -3.76
N ALA A 65 -1.75 -6.15 -3.07
CA ALA A 65 -1.08 -5.08 -2.34
C ALA A 65 -1.89 -4.66 -1.11
N ILE A 66 -1.20 -4.05 -0.17
CA ILE A 66 -1.80 -3.44 1.02
C ILE A 66 -1.46 -1.96 1.04
N GLY A 67 -2.41 -1.11 1.41
CA GLY A 67 -2.20 0.31 1.58
C GLY A 67 -2.69 0.77 2.95
N VAL A 68 -1.89 1.59 3.62
CA VAL A 68 -2.21 2.13 4.94
C VAL A 68 -2.08 3.65 4.90
N SER A 69 -3.06 4.33 5.50
CA SER A 69 -3.09 5.78 5.63
C SER A 69 -3.69 6.17 6.99
N GLY A 70 -3.26 7.28 7.54
CA GLY A 70 -3.79 7.83 8.78
C GLY A 70 -2.82 7.85 9.95
N ALA A 71 -1.64 7.27 9.80
CA ALA A 71 -0.59 7.39 10.81
C ALA A 71 0.06 8.78 10.75
N PRO A 72 0.84 9.17 11.78
CA PRO A 72 1.49 10.48 11.80
C PRO A 72 2.45 10.75 10.63
N SER A 73 2.97 9.70 9.99
CA SER A 73 3.87 9.84 8.84
C SER A 73 3.69 8.66 7.88
N GLY A 74 4.14 8.86 6.62
CA GLY A 74 4.17 7.77 5.65
C GLY A 74 5.07 6.61 6.07
N ALA A 75 6.15 6.88 6.79
CA ALA A 75 7.02 5.84 7.32
C ALA A 75 6.28 4.94 8.32
N THR A 76 5.44 5.52 9.18
CA THR A 76 4.62 4.75 10.12
C THR A 76 3.52 3.99 9.39
N ASP A 77 2.90 4.57 8.36
CA ASP A 77 1.95 3.88 7.50
C ASP A 77 2.61 2.64 6.88
N GLU A 78 3.85 2.77 6.39
CA GLU A 78 4.57 1.65 5.78
C GLU A 78 4.92 0.57 6.81
N GLU A 79 5.28 0.94 8.03
CA GLU A 79 5.52 -0.03 9.11
C GLU A 79 4.26 -0.84 9.40
N CYS A 80 3.10 -0.21 9.43
CA CYS A 80 1.83 -0.90 9.61
C CYS A 80 1.53 -1.83 8.44
N ALA A 81 1.78 -1.39 7.21
CA ALA A 81 1.60 -2.21 6.01
C ALA A 81 2.54 -3.41 6.05
N GLN A 82 3.80 -3.22 6.44
CA GLN A 82 4.79 -4.29 6.54
C GLN A 82 4.37 -5.33 7.58
N ALA A 83 3.82 -4.90 8.72
CA ALA A 83 3.31 -5.81 9.73
C ALA A 83 2.19 -6.69 9.16
N GLY A 84 1.31 -6.11 8.33
CA GLY A 84 0.24 -6.86 7.66
C GLY A 84 0.79 -7.87 6.65
N VAL A 85 1.78 -7.49 5.87
CA VAL A 85 2.45 -8.40 4.92
C VAL A 85 3.11 -9.55 5.68
N ASP A 86 3.87 -9.23 6.74
CA ASP A 86 4.58 -10.24 7.53
C ASP A 86 3.62 -11.25 8.17
N ALA A 87 2.44 -10.79 8.58
CA ALA A 87 1.44 -11.65 9.22
C ALA A 87 0.89 -12.73 8.28
N VAL A 88 0.89 -12.50 6.96
CA VAL A 88 0.33 -13.46 5.99
C VAL A 88 1.38 -14.12 5.11
N GLN A 89 2.62 -13.64 5.16
CA GLN A 89 3.67 -14.10 4.23
C GLN A 89 3.95 -15.60 4.34
N ASP A 90 4.09 -16.11 5.56
CA ASP A 90 4.36 -17.53 5.78
C ASP A 90 3.20 -18.40 5.32
N ASP A 91 1.96 -17.97 5.57
CA ASP A 91 0.77 -18.69 5.12
C ASP A 91 0.68 -18.75 3.60
N LEU A 92 1.02 -17.64 2.93
CA LEU A 92 1.05 -17.61 1.47
C LEU A 92 2.11 -18.55 0.89
N GLU A 93 3.31 -18.56 1.48
CA GLU A 93 4.40 -19.42 1.02
C GLU A 93 4.07 -20.89 1.23
N MET A 94 3.40 -21.23 2.34
CA MET A 94 2.98 -22.61 2.63
C MET A 94 1.85 -23.07 1.72
N ALA A 95 1.03 -22.17 1.18
CA ALA A 95 -0.08 -22.49 0.29
C ALA A 95 0.37 -22.75 -1.16
N LEU A 96 1.59 -22.41 -1.48
CA LEU A 96 2.18 -22.60 -2.80
C LEU A 96 2.98 -23.91 -2.83
#